data_867ca1b7a47628e76d52ab1e554d5306
#
_entry.id   867ca1b7a47628e76d52ab1e554d5306
#
_cell.length_a   1.000
_cell.length_b   1.000
_cell.length_c   1.000
_cell.angle_alpha   90.00
_cell.angle_beta   90.00
_cell.angle_gamma   90.00
#
_symmetry.space_group_name_H-M   'P 1'
#
loop_
_entity.id
_entity.type
_entity.pdbx_description
1 polymer ?
#
loop_
_entity_poly.entity_id
_entity_poly.type
_entity_poly.pdbx_seq_one_letter_code
_entity_poly.pdbx_strand_id
1 'polypeptide(L)'
;MTSSEADACSYCDEEPPGTTSQFIPPRLRAPVSRVKRRHVLADIDPFSPGGISGRHPRTTFQTRAFRKTFYPDVTDKEWNSWHWQARNRIRTLDQLEQVLVLADEERESLSQAKTMLPVSITPYYMSLVSRDDRNQPLRRTVIPSAQEFYKAPGEADDPLGEEADSPIPGLVHRYPDRVLLLVTDFCSSYCRYCTRSRMVGHGHIAPQEARLEKAFEYIRSTPAVRDVLISGGDPLALSDERLDWILTSLREIPHVEFIRIGTKMPAVLPQRITPALCRMLRKHHPLWMSLHFIHPDECTPESFLACTRLADAGIPLGSQTVLLKDVNDNVEIMKKLVHRMLMMRVRPYYLYQCDPISGSSHFRTPVAKGLEIIEGLRGHTTGYAVPTYVIDAPGGGGKIPLQPNYVTGRDGDDLLLRNYEGQTFRYPDPVV
;
A
#
# COMPACT_ATOMS: atom_id res chain seq x y z
N MET A 1 36.29 -22.84 -34.18
CA MET A 1 35.17 -23.07 -35.06
C MET A 1 34.41 -24.22 -34.45
N THR A 2 33.31 -24.00 -33.77
CA THR A 2 32.00 -23.51 -34.13
C THR A 2 31.29 -22.97 -32.90
N SER A 3 30.69 -21.82 -33.07
CA SER A 3 29.79 -21.14 -32.13
C SER A 3 28.49 -21.95 -32.00
N SER A 4 28.03 -22.18 -30.77
CA SER A 4 26.64 -22.53 -30.50
C SER A 4 25.95 -21.29 -29.91
N GLU A 5 25.06 -20.70 -30.66
CA GLU A 5 24.15 -19.66 -30.30
C GLU A 5 23.28 -20.16 -29.15
N ALA A 6 23.26 -19.39 -28.07
CA ALA A 6 22.32 -19.57 -27.00
C ALA A 6 20.99 -18.93 -27.45
N ASP A 7 19.96 -19.77 -27.59
CA ASP A 7 18.59 -19.33 -27.77
C ASP A 7 18.18 -18.39 -26.62
N ALA A 8 18.07 -17.13 -26.93
CA ALA A 8 17.52 -16.12 -26.03
C ALA A 8 16.02 -16.37 -25.89
N CYS A 9 15.61 -16.72 -24.68
CA CYS A 9 14.21 -16.88 -24.30
C CYS A 9 13.45 -15.54 -24.50
N SER A 10 12.59 -15.48 -25.52
CA SER A 10 11.86 -14.28 -25.97
C SER A 10 10.70 -13.83 -25.08
N TYR A 11 10.65 -14.27 -23.83
CA TYR A 11 9.54 -13.97 -22.89
C TYR A 11 9.93 -13.04 -21.74
N CYS A 12 11.11 -12.42 -21.78
CA CYS A 12 11.60 -11.55 -20.69
C CYS A 12 11.27 -10.06 -20.84
N ASP A 13 10.60 -9.63 -21.90
CA ASP A 13 10.48 -8.22 -22.26
C ASP A 13 9.05 -7.70 -22.33
N GLU A 14 8.22 -8.00 -21.34
CA GLU A 14 7.08 -7.14 -21.09
C GLU A 14 7.20 -6.43 -19.73
N GLU A 15 8.31 -5.73 -19.45
CA GLU A 15 8.10 -4.34 -19.03
C GLU A 15 7.13 -3.75 -20.05
N PRO A 16 6.05 -3.06 -19.62
CA PRO A 16 5.29 -2.25 -20.56
C PRO A 16 6.36 -1.36 -21.23
N PRO A 17 6.55 -1.46 -22.54
CA PRO A 17 7.79 -1.06 -23.18
C PRO A 17 8.20 0.31 -22.71
N GLY A 18 9.42 0.42 -22.21
CA GLY A 18 10.14 1.69 -22.03
C GLY A 18 10.34 2.29 -23.41
N THR A 19 9.25 2.51 -24.10
CA THR A 19 9.27 3.15 -25.39
C THR A 19 9.66 4.59 -25.20
N THR A 20 10.75 4.93 -25.74
CA THR A 20 11.03 6.19 -26.44
C THR A 20 9.92 6.51 -27.49
N SER A 21 8.66 6.26 -27.19
CA SER A 21 7.55 6.91 -27.84
C SER A 21 7.52 8.30 -27.27
N GLN A 22 7.91 9.28 -28.07
CA GLN A 22 7.67 10.68 -27.80
C GLN A 22 6.16 10.83 -27.46
N PHE A 23 5.86 10.81 -26.16
CA PHE A 23 4.56 11.26 -25.67
C PHE A 23 4.51 12.74 -25.99
N ILE A 24 3.80 13.11 -27.08
CA ILE A 24 3.41 14.49 -27.33
C ILE A 24 2.26 14.73 -26.36
N PRO A 25 2.48 15.47 -25.25
CA PRO A 25 1.39 15.76 -24.33
C PRO A 25 0.33 16.52 -25.10
N PRO A 26 -0.98 16.25 -24.90
CA PRO A 26 -2.02 17.09 -25.46
C PRO A 26 -1.73 18.54 -25.05
N ARG A 27 -1.68 19.45 -26.02
CA ARG A 27 -1.42 20.88 -25.76
C ARG A 27 -2.43 21.37 -24.74
N LEU A 28 -1.94 21.69 -23.54
CA LEU A 28 -2.74 22.32 -22.49
C LEU A 28 -3.31 23.61 -23.05
N ARG A 29 -4.61 23.71 -23.17
CA ARG A 29 -5.28 24.99 -23.39
C ARG A 29 -5.10 25.81 -22.11
N ALA A 30 -4.65 27.03 -22.25
CA ALA A 30 -4.52 27.98 -21.15
C ALA A 30 -5.80 28.01 -20.30
N PRO A 31 -5.71 28.11 -18.96
CA PRO A 31 -6.87 28.12 -18.10
C PRO A 31 -7.76 29.31 -18.44
N VAL A 32 -9.00 29.03 -18.84
CA VAL A 32 -10.04 30.03 -19.01
C VAL A 32 -10.34 30.63 -17.64
N SER A 33 -10.16 31.95 -17.54
CA SER A 33 -10.35 32.75 -16.35
C SER A 33 -11.73 32.54 -15.72
N ARG A 34 -11.72 32.53 -14.38
CA ARG A 34 -12.87 32.72 -13.48
C ARG A 34 -14.07 31.80 -13.69
N VAL A 35 -14.01 30.60 -13.15
CA VAL A 35 -15.22 29.86 -12.80
C VAL A 35 -15.83 30.55 -11.56
N LYS A 36 -16.99 31.19 -11.74
CA LYS A 36 -17.84 31.65 -10.62
C LYS A 36 -18.07 30.46 -9.68
N ARG A 37 -17.80 30.64 -8.39
CA ARG A 37 -18.18 29.68 -7.34
C ARG A 37 -19.69 29.43 -7.44
N ARG A 38 -20.09 28.41 -8.17
CA ARG A 38 -21.40 27.79 -7.98
C ARG A 38 -21.27 26.93 -6.74
N HIS A 39 -22.22 27.01 -5.82
CA HIS A 39 -22.38 26.10 -4.71
C HIS A 39 -22.16 24.68 -5.20
N VAL A 40 -21.05 24.08 -4.80
CA VAL A 40 -20.73 22.69 -5.02
C VAL A 40 -21.81 21.94 -4.23
N LEU A 41 -22.68 21.21 -4.92
CA LEU A 41 -23.48 20.18 -4.29
C LEU A 41 -22.48 19.32 -3.52
N ALA A 42 -22.61 19.25 -2.20
CA ALA A 42 -21.77 18.44 -1.36
C ALA A 42 -21.68 17.05 -1.99
N ASP A 43 -20.44 16.58 -2.26
CA ASP A 43 -20.24 15.23 -2.75
C ASP A 43 -20.97 14.30 -1.80
N ILE A 44 -21.93 13.53 -2.33
CA ILE A 44 -22.60 12.50 -1.55
C ILE A 44 -21.48 11.53 -1.18
N ASP A 45 -21.09 11.53 0.10
CA ASP A 45 -20.10 10.59 0.61
C ASP A 45 -20.61 9.19 0.23
N PRO A 46 -19.86 8.40 -0.58
CA PRO A 46 -20.27 7.07 -0.98
C PRO A 46 -20.50 6.16 0.21
N PHE A 47 -20.01 6.55 1.38
CA PHE A 47 -20.16 5.88 2.67
C PHE A 47 -21.31 6.45 3.50
N SER A 48 -22.09 7.40 3.00
CA SER A 48 -23.33 7.86 3.67
C SER A 48 -24.40 6.75 3.60
N PRO A 49 -25.30 6.65 4.60
CA PRO A 49 -26.34 5.61 4.64
C PRO A 49 -27.23 5.54 3.40
N GLY A 50 -27.34 6.62 2.61
CA GLY A 50 -28.07 6.65 1.33
C GLY A 50 -27.20 6.33 0.10
N GLY A 51 -25.86 6.28 0.24
CA GLY A 51 -24.92 6.09 -0.87
C GLY A 51 -24.70 4.64 -1.31
N ILE A 52 -25.01 3.67 -0.44
CA ILE A 52 -24.72 2.23 -0.65
C ILE A 52 -25.89 1.49 -1.33
N SER A 53 -26.93 2.18 -1.78
CA SER A 53 -28.07 1.52 -2.44
C SER A 53 -27.68 0.98 -3.82
N GLY A 54 -27.30 -0.30 -3.89
CA GLY A 54 -27.46 -1.25 -5.00
C GLY A 54 -27.03 -0.88 -6.43
N ARG A 55 -26.56 0.33 -6.68
CA ARG A 55 -26.05 0.78 -7.98
C ARG A 55 -24.55 1.03 -7.85
N HIS A 56 -23.78 0.49 -8.79
CA HIS A 56 -22.32 0.60 -8.87
C HIS A 56 -21.81 1.97 -8.44
N PRO A 57 -20.78 2.02 -7.58
CA PRO A 57 -20.19 3.28 -7.14
C PRO A 57 -19.81 4.11 -8.37
N ARG A 58 -20.25 5.35 -8.39
CA ARG A 58 -19.88 6.27 -9.46
C ARG A 58 -18.48 6.77 -9.20
N THR A 59 -17.69 6.95 -10.25
CA THR A 59 -16.40 7.66 -10.20
C THR A 59 -16.56 8.98 -9.42
N THR A 60 -15.62 9.29 -8.51
CA THR A 60 -15.70 10.53 -7.72
C THR A 60 -15.78 11.76 -8.62
N PHE A 61 -16.41 12.82 -8.14
CA PHE A 61 -16.44 14.10 -8.84
C PHE A 61 -15.02 14.61 -9.12
N GLN A 62 -14.14 14.49 -8.13
CA GLN A 62 -12.73 14.91 -8.21
C GLN A 62 -11.99 14.18 -9.34
N THR A 63 -12.09 12.86 -9.41
CA THR A 63 -11.45 12.04 -10.47
C THR A 63 -12.01 12.41 -11.85
N ARG A 64 -13.31 12.64 -11.97
CA ARG A 64 -13.93 13.08 -13.25
C ARG A 64 -13.48 14.48 -13.66
N ALA A 65 -13.42 15.41 -12.72
CA ALA A 65 -12.95 16.76 -12.96
C ALA A 65 -11.48 16.76 -13.40
N PHE A 66 -10.63 16.02 -12.71
CA PHE A 66 -9.22 15.85 -13.05
C PHE A 66 -9.06 15.28 -14.46
N ARG A 67 -9.72 14.16 -14.77
CA ARG A 67 -9.66 13.55 -16.10
C ARG A 67 -10.12 14.53 -17.18
N LYS A 68 -11.25 15.21 -16.98
CA LYS A 68 -11.76 16.18 -17.95
C LYS A 68 -10.80 17.34 -18.21
N THR A 69 -10.03 17.73 -17.19
CA THR A 69 -9.08 18.84 -17.29
C THR A 69 -7.78 18.42 -17.95
N PHE A 70 -7.19 17.29 -17.54
CA PHE A 70 -5.84 16.89 -17.93
C PHE A 70 -5.81 15.82 -19.03
N TYR A 71 -6.89 15.06 -19.20
CA TYR A 71 -7.01 13.96 -20.15
C TYR A 71 -8.35 14.03 -20.91
N PRO A 72 -8.68 15.17 -21.58
CA PRO A 72 -10.01 15.39 -22.18
C PRO A 72 -10.36 14.39 -23.29
N ASP A 73 -9.35 13.91 -24.02
CA ASP A 73 -9.51 13.01 -25.17
C ASP A 73 -9.54 11.53 -24.78
N VAL A 74 -9.27 11.22 -23.50
CA VAL A 74 -9.26 9.84 -23.00
C VAL A 74 -10.69 9.34 -22.76
N THR A 75 -11.04 8.24 -23.39
CA THR A 75 -12.36 7.62 -23.26
C THR A 75 -12.57 6.99 -21.86
N ASP A 76 -13.82 6.73 -21.49
CA ASP A 76 -14.15 6.02 -20.25
C ASP A 76 -13.52 4.62 -20.19
N LYS A 77 -13.45 3.94 -21.35
CA LYS A 77 -12.86 2.62 -21.48
C LYS A 77 -11.34 2.65 -21.19
N GLU A 78 -10.64 3.61 -21.76
CA GLU A 78 -9.19 3.80 -21.53
C GLU A 78 -8.92 4.18 -20.10
N TRP A 79 -9.61 5.20 -19.55
CA TRP A 79 -9.43 5.62 -18.16
C TRP A 79 -9.63 4.48 -17.16
N ASN A 80 -10.57 3.60 -17.41
CA ASN A 80 -10.86 2.43 -16.58
C ASN A 80 -10.00 1.20 -16.95
N SER A 81 -9.08 1.32 -17.89
CA SER A 81 -8.08 0.28 -18.19
C SER A 81 -6.88 0.44 -17.28
N TRP A 82 -6.57 -0.59 -16.48
CA TRP A 82 -5.38 -0.56 -15.63
C TRP A 82 -4.08 -0.48 -16.44
N HIS A 83 -4.05 -1.06 -17.64
CA HIS A 83 -2.91 -0.97 -18.56
C HIS A 83 -2.70 0.49 -19.01
N TRP A 84 -3.78 1.21 -19.33
CA TRP A 84 -3.69 2.62 -19.67
C TRP A 84 -3.15 3.43 -18.48
N GLN A 85 -3.69 3.22 -17.29
CA GLN A 85 -3.23 3.87 -16.07
C GLN A 85 -1.74 3.60 -15.80
N ALA A 86 -1.30 2.33 -15.95
CA ALA A 86 0.08 1.94 -15.74
C ALA A 86 1.04 2.54 -16.77
N ARG A 87 0.65 2.66 -18.05
CA ARG A 87 1.46 3.29 -19.10
C ARG A 87 1.57 4.80 -18.95
N ASN A 88 0.51 5.45 -18.48
CA ASN A 88 0.41 6.90 -18.38
C ASN A 88 0.77 7.43 -16.99
N ARG A 89 1.56 6.69 -16.21
CA ARG A 89 2.05 7.16 -14.91
C ARG A 89 2.84 8.46 -15.05
N ILE A 90 2.66 9.34 -14.09
CA ILE A 90 3.40 10.59 -13.99
C ILE A 90 4.72 10.29 -13.30
N ARG A 91 5.84 10.56 -13.98
CA ARG A 91 7.20 10.14 -13.56
C ARG A 91 8.26 11.23 -13.65
N THR A 92 7.96 12.33 -14.31
CA THR A 92 8.95 13.41 -14.55
C THR A 92 8.50 14.72 -13.94
N LEU A 93 9.44 15.61 -13.68
CA LEU A 93 9.16 16.97 -13.22
C LEU A 93 8.19 17.68 -14.15
N ASP A 94 8.44 17.64 -15.47
CA ASP A 94 7.60 18.29 -16.47
C ASP A 94 6.14 17.78 -16.43
N GLN A 95 5.96 16.47 -16.22
CA GLN A 95 4.63 15.89 -16.09
C GLN A 95 3.94 16.32 -14.79
N LEU A 96 4.69 16.46 -13.71
CA LEU A 96 4.14 16.92 -12.42
C LEU A 96 3.73 18.41 -12.52
N GLU A 97 4.53 19.26 -13.12
CA GLU A 97 4.23 20.69 -13.30
C GLU A 97 2.97 20.93 -14.15
N GLN A 98 2.62 20.00 -15.03
CA GLN A 98 1.38 20.08 -15.81
C GLN A 98 0.14 19.92 -14.91
N VAL A 99 0.24 19.14 -13.84
CA VAL A 99 -0.92 18.75 -13.02
C VAL A 99 -0.91 19.37 -11.63
N LEU A 100 0.27 19.79 -11.11
CA LEU A 100 0.44 20.36 -9.77
C LEU A 100 1.05 21.76 -9.85
N VAL A 101 0.76 22.57 -8.84
CA VAL A 101 1.55 23.77 -8.53
C VAL A 101 2.64 23.33 -7.57
N LEU A 102 3.89 23.25 -8.08
CA LEU A 102 5.04 22.85 -7.29
C LEU A 102 5.70 24.07 -6.64
N ALA A 103 6.11 23.92 -5.39
CA ALA A 103 7.00 24.86 -4.72
C ALA A 103 8.45 24.69 -5.24
N ASP A 104 9.28 25.71 -5.08
CA ASP A 104 10.69 25.65 -5.51
C ASP A 104 11.45 24.53 -4.81
N GLU A 105 11.18 24.29 -3.54
CA GLU A 105 11.72 23.18 -2.74
C GLU A 105 11.33 21.80 -3.32
N GLU A 106 10.07 21.62 -3.78
CA GLU A 106 9.63 20.38 -4.42
C GLU A 106 10.32 20.18 -5.78
N ARG A 107 10.51 21.26 -6.57
CA ARG A 107 11.25 21.23 -7.84
C ARG A 107 12.70 20.81 -7.65
N GLU A 108 13.36 21.40 -6.66
CA GLU A 108 14.74 21.07 -6.34
C GLU A 108 14.86 19.62 -5.91
N SER A 109 14.00 19.14 -5.01
CA SER A 109 13.96 17.76 -4.55
C SER A 109 13.75 16.77 -5.71
N LEU A 110 12.85 17.10 -6.62
CA LEU A 110 12.59 16.28 -7.82
C LEU A 110 13.78 16.24 -8.77
N SER A 111 14.53 17.34 -8.92
CA SER A 111 15.74 17.39 -9.76
C SER A 111 16.87 16.52 -9.21
N GLN A 112 16.96 16.41 -7.89
CA GLN A 112 17.97 15.63 -7.17
C GLN A 112 17.55 14.15 -6.99
N ALA A 113 16.27 13.81 -7.18
CA ALA A 113 15.68 12.50 -6.90
C ALA A 113 16.21 11.35 -7.79
N LYS A 114 17.14 11.59 -8.71
CA LYS A 114 17.76 10.52 -9.54
C LYS A 114 18.51 9.46 -8.72
N THR A 115 18.92 9.78 -7.50
CA THR A 115 19.65 8.89 -6.59
C THR A 115 18.78 8.29 -5.49
N MET A 116 17.50 8.64 -5.44
CA MET A 116 16.52 8.23 -4.43
C MET A 116 15.39 7.40 -5.05
N LEU A 117 14.39 7.04 -4.25
CA LEU A 117 13.18 6.42 -4.74
C LEU A 117 12.57 7.28 -5.86
N PRO A 118 12.43 6.76 -7.11
CA PRO A 118 11.88 7.53 -8.22
C PRO A 118 10.43 7.95 -7.96
N VAL A 119 9.93 8.89 -8.77
CA VAL A 119 8.51 9.24 -8.76
C VAL A 119 7.77 8.36 -9.76
N SER A 120 6.66 7.81 -9.34
CA SER A 120 5.70 7.14 -10.21
C SER A 120 4.32 7.23 -9.58
N ILE A 121 3.35 7.83 -10.26
CA ILE A 121 1.99 8.04 -9.75
C ILE A 121 1.01 7.77 -10.88
N THR A 122 0.02 6.90 -10.65
CA THR A 122 -1.03 6.65 -11.65
C THR A 122 -1.89 7.90 -11.84
N PRO A 123 -2.42 8.18 -13.04
CA PRO A 123 -3.34 9.30 -13.27
C PRO A 123 -4.56 9.25 -12.34
N TYR A 124 -5.06 8.04 -12.03
CA TYR A 124 -6.12 7.86 -11.05
C TYR A 124 -5.70 8.38 -9.66
N TYR A 125 -4.57 7.92 -9.12
CA TYR A 125 -4.15 8.34 -7.79
C TYR A 125 -3.78 9.83 -7.74
N MET A 126 -3.18 10.35 -8.82
CA MET A 126 -2.92 11.78 -8.97
C MET A 126 -4.21 12.61 -8.90
N SER A 127 -5.34 12.07 -9.37
CA SER A 127 -6.63 12.77 -9.26
C SER A 127 -7.13 12.96 -7.82
N LEU A 128 -6.56 12.24 -6.86
CA LEU A 128 -6.86 12.35 -5.42
C LEU A 128 -5.91 13.33 -4.70
N VAL A 129 -4.83 13.72 -5.37
CA VAL A 129 -3.80 14.63 -4.84
C VAL A 129 -4.24 16.08 -5.07
N SER A 130 -4.07 16.93 -4.04
CA SER A 130 -4.35 18.35 -4.17
C SER A 130 -3.36 19.03 -5.12
N ARG A 131 -3.89 19.84 -6.03
CA ARG A 131 -3.07 20.60 -6.96
C ARG A 131 -2.24 21.68 -6.26
N ASP A 132 -2.85 22.38 -5.31
CA ASP A 132 -2.32 23.63 -4.76
C ASP A 132 -1.85 23.48 -3.29
N ASP A 133 -2.45 22.53 -2.52
CA ASP A 133 -2.07 22.30 -1.13
C ASP A 133 -0.98 21.24 -1.03
N ARG A 134 0.26 21.70 -0.80
CA ARG A 134 1.42 20.83 -0.58
C ARG A 134 1.35 20.00 0.71
N ASN A 135 0.55 20.43 1.67
CA ASN A 135 0.39 19.74 2.95
C ASN A 135 -0.75 18.70 2.93
N GLN A 136 -1.47 18.58 1.79
CA GLN A 136 -2.50 17.58 1.67
C GLN A 136 -1.93 16.17 1.92
N PRO A 137 -2.56 15.35 2.79
CA PRO A 137 -2.02 14.08 3.26
C PRO A 137 -1.54 13.14 2.15
N LEU A 138 -2.34 12.93 1.09
CA LEU A 138 -1.94 12.02 0.00
C LEU A 138 -0.79 12.60 -0.82
N ARG A 139 -0.74 13.93 -1.05
CA ARG A 139 0.35 14.58 -1.77
C ARG A 139 1.68 14.34 -1.09
N ARG A 140 1.76 14.52 0.22
CA ARG A 140 2.96 14.27 1.01
C ARG A 140 3.52 12.85 0.84
N THR A 141 2.66 11.86 0.60
CA THR A 141 3.06 10.45 0.53
C THR A 141 3.58 10.02 -0.84
N VAL A 142 3.47 10.86 -1.89
CA VAL A 142 3.89 10.50 -3.25
C VAL A 142 4.74 11.57 -3.95
N ILE A 143 4.75 12.80 -3.46
CA ILE A 143 5.63 13.87 -3.97
C ILE A 143 6.88 13.97 -3.09
N PRO A 144 8.09 13.90 -3.66
CA PRO A 144 9.33 14.03 -2.91
C PRO A 144 9.45 15.37 -2.17
N SER A 145 10.14 15.32 -1.05
CA SER A 145 10.42 16.47 -0.19
C SER A 145 11.92 16.56 0.09
N ALA A 146 12.47 17.76 0.27
CA ALA A 146 13.84 17.97 0.69
C ALA A 146 14.20 17.26 2.01
N GLN A 147 13.21 16.97 2.85
CA GLN A 147 13.40 16.24 4.10
C GLN A 147 13.88 14.80 3.88
N GLU A 148 13.64 14.22 2.71
CA GLU A 148 14.09 12.86 2.36
C GLU A 148 15.61 12.75 2.20
N PHE A 149 16.30 13.88 1.96
CA PHE A 149 17.77 13.95 1.88
C PHE A 149 18.44 13.97 3.27
N TYR A 150 17.66 14.17 4.33
CA TYR A 150 18.16 14.15 5.69
C TYR A 150 18.03 12.75 6.29
N LYS A 151 19.16 12.15 6.64
CA LYS A 151 19.21 10.88 7.38
C LYS A 151 19.30 11.16 8.87
N ALA A 152 18.23 10.87 9.58
CA ALA A 152 18.20 11.05 11.04
C ALA A 152 18.97 9.93 11.77
N PRO A 153 19.47 10.21 13.00
CA PRO A 153 20.09 9.16 13.82
C PRO A 153 19.14 7.96 14.00
N GLY A 154 19.70 6.75 13.85
CA GLY A 154 18.95 5.48 13.95
C GLY A 154 18.22 5.07 12.67
N GLU A 155 18.27 5.85 11.59
CA GLU A 155 17.78 5.43 10.28
C GLU A 155 18.80 4.58 9.53
N ALA A 156 18.30 3.58 8.81
CA ALA A 156 19.10 2.68 7.97
C ALA A 156 18.39 2.40 6.64
N ASP A 157 19.15 2.00 5.63
CA ASP A 157 18.59 1.64 4.31
C ASP A 157 17.85 0.29 4.38
N ASP A 158 18.29 -0.61 5.24
CA ASP A 158 17.61 -1.86 5.62
C ASP A 158 17.36 -1.90 7.13
N PRO A 159 16.41 -1.10 7.66
CA PRO A 159 16.18 -1.02 9.09
C PRO A 159 15.67 -2.34 9.68
N LEU A 160 15.04 -3.16 8.87
CA LEU A 160 14.47 -4.44 9.30
C LEU A 160 15.46 -5.60 9.19
N GLY A 161 16.63 -5.44 8.54
CA GLY A 161 17.60 -6.50 8.35
C GLY A 161 17.13 -7.63 7.43
N GLU A 162 16.31 -7.28 6.41
CA GLU A 162 15.78 -8.29 5.47
C GLU A 162 16.87 -9.01 4.69
N GLU A 163 17.99 -8.33 4.42
CA GLU A 163 19.12 -8.91 3.67
C GLU A 163 19.81 -10.03 4.47
N ALA A 164 19.98 -9.83 5.79
CA ALA A 164 20.58 -10.85 6.68
C ALA A 164 19.71 -12.10 6.81
N ASP A 165 18.39 -11.96 6.68
CA ASP A 165 17.43 -13.06 6.76
C ASP A 165 17.07 -13.65 5.40
N SER A 166 17.81 -13.31 4.33
CA SER A 166 17.52 -13.74 2.96
C SER A 166 18.42 -14.90 2.53
N PRO A 167 17.98 -16.17 2.68
CA PRO A 167 18.74 -17.34 2.22
C PRO A 167 18.87 -17.37 0.68
N ILE A 168 17.96 -16.72 0.00
CA ILE A 168 17.93 -16.58 -1.47
C ILE A 168 17.54 -15.13 -1.78
N PRO A 169 18.13 -14.47 -2.79
CA PRO A 169 17.75 -13.11 -3.17
C PRO A 169 16.25 -12.98 -3.40
N GLY A 170 15.61 -12.09 -2.62
CA GLY A 170 14.17 -11.86 -2.66
C GLY A 170 13.30 -12.85 -1.89
N LEU A 171 13.89 -13.73 -1.10
CA LEU A 171 13.16 -14.56 -0.13
C LEU A 171 13.68 -14.26 1.27
N VAL A 172 12.84 -13.71 2.15
CA VAL A 172 13.20 -13.40 3.54
C VAL A 172 12.56 -14.45 4.46
N HIS A 173 13.37 -15.13 5.26
CA HIS A 173 12.93 -16.18 6.19
C HIS A 173 13.33 -15.85 7.63
N ARG A 174 12.57 -14.97 8.28
CA ARG A 174 12.79 -14.52 9.65
C ARG A 174 12.08 -15.37 10.70
N TYR A 175 10.85 -15.77 10.40
CA TYR A 175 10.00 -16.50 11.34
C TYR A 175 10.03 -17.98 11.02
N PRO A 176 9.92 -18.88 12.02
CA PRO A 176 10.13 -20.31 11.82
C PRO A 176 9.14 -20.95 10.84
N ASP A 177 7.93 -20.36 10.69
CA ASP A 177 6.80 -20.97 9.98
C ASP A 177 6.36 -20.22 8.71
N ARG A 178 7.05 -19.11 8.37
CA ARG A 178 6.62 -18.27 7.25
C ARG A 178 7.74 -17.50 6.58
N VAL A 179 7.56 -17.26 5.30
CA VAL A 179 8.50 -16.50 4.47
C VAL A 179 7.83 -15.31 3.79
N LEU A 180 8.63 -14.31 3.46
CA LEU A 180 8.28 -13.21 2.59
C LEU A 180 8.95 -13.43 1.24
N LEU A 181 8.16 -13.58 0.17
CA LEU A 181 8.63 -13.75 -1.20
C LEU A 181 8.43 -12.46 -1.99
N LEU A 182 9.55 -11.83 -2.37
CA LEU A 182 9.56 -10.62 -3.19
C LEU A 182 9.58 -11.04 -4.67
N VAL A 183 8.47 -10.78 -5.38
CA VAL A 183 8.31 -11.26 -6.77
C VAL A 183 8.65 -10.21 -7.82
N THR A 184 8.70 -8.94 -7.43
CA THR A 184 9.03 -7.79 -8.29
C THR A 184 9.49 -6.62 -7.42
N ASP A 185 10.25 -5.68 -7.97
CA ASP A 185 10.58 -4.40 -7.35
C ASP A 185 9.79 -3.22 -7.95
N PHE A 186 8.83 -3.51 -8.80
CA PHE A 186 8.01 -2.52 -9.47
C PHE A 186 6.69 -2.26 -8.72
N CYS A 187 6.31 -0.96 -8.62
CA CYS A 187 5.00 -0.51 -8.14
C CYS A 187 4.33 0.41 -9.17
N SER A 188 3.02 0.43 -9.19
CA SER A 188 2.25 1.40 -9.99
C SER A 188 2.37 2.83 -9.46
N SER A 189 2.52 2.99 -8.14
CA SER A 189 2.81 4.26 -7.47
C SER A 189 3.81 4.02 -6.34
N TYR A 190 4.83 4.88 -6.21
CA TYR A 190 5.84 4.76 -5.17
C TYR A 190 5.50 5.63 -3.96
N CYS A 191 5.44 4.99 -2.80
CA CYS A 191 5.19 5.64 -1.51
C CYS A 191 6.49 6.21 -0.94
N ARG A 192 6.53 7.49 -0.54
CA ARG A 192 7.73 8.13 0.01
C ARG A 192 8.20 7.56 1.36
N TYR A 193 7.34 6.80 2.04
CA TYR A 193 7.63 6.10 3.29
C TYR A 193 7.90 4.59 3.09
N CYS A 194 8.36 4.18 1.91
CA CYS A 194 8.51 2.77 1.54
C CYS A 194 9.67 2.11 2.28
N THR A 195 9.41 1.09 3.10
CA THR A 195 10.42 0.30 3.83
C THR A 195 11.49 -0.30 2.91
N ARG A 196 11.15 -0.53 1.64
CA ARG A 196 12.04 -1.09 0.62
C ARG A 196 12.46 -0.08 -0.44
N SER A 197 12.51 1.22 -0.09
CA SER A 197 12.92 2.29 -1.03
C SER A 197 14.27 2.02 -1.68
N ARG A 198 15.20 1.34 -0.98
CA ARG A 198 16.52 0.96 -1.49
C ARG A 198 16.49 0.01 -2.70
N MET A 199 15.39 -0.76 -2.87
CA MET A 199 15.28 -1.77 -3.95
C MET A 199 14.16 -1.45 -4.93
N VAL A 200 13.06 -0.83 -4.47
CA VAL A 200 11.88 -0.59 -5.30
C VAL A 200 12.18 0.46 -6.36
N GLY A 201 11.92 0.12 -7.62
CA GLY A 201 12.14 1.00 -8.76
C GLY A 201 13.58 1.07 -9.27
N HIS A 202 14.49 0.22 -8.76
CA HIS A 202 15.91 0.22 -9.12
C HIS A 202 16.34 -1.03 -9.94
N GLY A 203 15.43 -1.94 -10.27
CA GLY A 203 15.73 -3.14 -11.06
C GLY A 203 16.45 -4.25 -10.28
N HIS A 204 16.44 -4.20 -8.93
CA HIS A 204 17.15 -5.18 -8.11
C HIS A 204 16.45 -6.54 -8.04
N ILE A 205 15.13 -6.57 -8.15
CA ILE A 205 14.32 -7.79 -8.07
C ILE A 205 13.50 -7.91 -9.34
N ALA A 206 14.14 -8.41 -10.39
CA ALA A 206 13.42 -8.78 -11.60
C ALA A 206 12.56 -10.04 -11.35
N PRO A 207 11.37 -10.16 -11.97
CA PRO A 207 10.53 -11.36 -11.87
C PRO A 207 11.07 -12.53 -12.72
N GLN A 208 12.39 -12.82 -12.57
CA GLN A 208 13.04 -13.89 -13.30
C GLN A 208 12.58 -15.24 -12.79
N GLU A 209 12.22 -16.13 -13.71
CA GLU A 209 11.71 -17.46 -13.42
C GLU A 209 12.72 -18.29 -12.62
N ALA A 210 13.97 -18.35 -13.07
CA ALA A 210 15.04 -19.10 -12.41
C ALA A 210 15.28 -18.67 -10.93
N ARG A 211 15.04 -17.40 -10.60
CA ARG A 211 15.14 -16.92 -9.21
C ARG A 211 13.95 -17.41 -8.38
N LEU A 212 12.75 -17.34 -8.93
CA LEU A 212 11.54 -17.79 -8.25
C LEU A 212 11.53 -19.31 -8.07
N GLU A 213 12.01 -20.07 -9.07
CA GLU A 213 12.19 -21.54 -8.94
C GLU A 213 13.12 -21.91 -7.78
N LYS A 214 14.24 -21.20 -7.59
CA LYS A 214 15.12 -21.40 -6.43
C LYS A 214 14.40 -21.10 -5.11
N ALA A 215 13.54 -20.07 -5.09
CA ALA A 215 12.75 -19.75 -3.89
C ALA A 215 11.70 -20.83 -3.61
N PHE A 216 11.02 -21.36 -4.64
CA PHE A 216 10.08 -22.46 -4.46
C PHE A 216 10.79 -23.74 -3.99
N GLU A 217 12.00 -24.05 -4.51
CA GLU A 217 12.77 -25.20 -4.05
C GLU A 217 13.21 -25.05 -2.59
N TYR A 218 13.63 -23.84 -2.17
CA TYR A 218 13.91 -23.57 -0.77
C TYR A 218 12.69 -23.80 0.11
N ILE A 219 11.52 -23.27 -0.29
CA ILE A 219 10.27 -23.47 0.46
C ILE A 219 9.94 -24.97 0.52
N ARG A 220 10.02 -25.69 -0.59
CA ARG A 220 9.74 -27.14 -0.69
C ARG A 220 10.67 -27.97 0.21
N SER A 221 11.94 -27.59 0.32
CA SER A 221 12.91 -28.23 1.20
C SER A 221 12.82 -27.83 2.67
N THR A 222 11.92 -26.90 3.01
CA THR A 222 11.76 -26.37 4.39
C THR A 222 10.33 -26.63 4.90
N PRO A 223 9.99 -27.84 5.36
CA PRO A 223 8.62 -28.22 5.75
C PRO A 223 8.00 -27.39 6.88
N ALA A 224 8.82 -26.66 7.65
CA ALA A 224 8.31 -25.75 8.68
C ALA A 224 7.58 -24.53 8.08
N VAL A 225 7.83 -24.16 6.83
CA VAL A 225 7.20 -23.02 6.15
C VAL A 225 5.79 -23.40 5.73
N ARG A 226 4.80 -22.87 6.44
CA ARG A 226 3.36 -23.11 6.20
C ARG A 226 2.66 -21.91 5.55
N ASP A 227 3.27 -20.72 5.62
CA ASP A 227 2.70 -19.44 5.21
C ASP A 227 3.67 -18.70 4.30
N VAL A 228 3.20 -18.28 3.13
CA VAL A 228 3.99 -17.48 2.17
C VAL A 228 3.31 -16.15 1.94
N LEU A 229 3.99 -15.05 2.33
CA LEU A 229 3.56 -13.69 1.98
C LEU A 229 4.23 -13.25 0.67
N ILE A 230 3.47 -13.14 -0.38
CA ILE A 230 3.91 -12.58 -1.66
C ILE A 230 3.89 -11.05 -1.57
N SER A 231 5.03 -10.41 -1.87
CA SER A 231 5.23 -8.96 -1.82
C SER A 231 6.32 -8.54 -2.83
N GLY A 232 7.05 -7.48 -2.55
CA GLY A 232 8.13 -6.97 -3.39
C GLY A 232 8.02 -5.46 -3.49
N GLY A 233 7.93 -4.92 -4.71
CA GLY A 233 7.18 -3.72 -5.03
C GLY A 233 5.70 -4.02 -4.79
N ASP A 234 4.91 -4.11 -5.82
CA ASP A 234 3.51 -4.55 -5.66
C ASP A 234 3.24 -5.77 -6.55
N PRO A 235 2.95 -6.96 -5.98
CA PRO A 235 2.74 -8.19 -6.75
C PRO A 235 1.65 -8.09 -7.81
N LEU A 236 0.61 -7.28 -7.58
CA LEU A 236 -0.47 -7.10 -8.54
C LEU A 236 -0.05 -6.23 -9.75
N ALA A 237 1.19 -5.74 -9.79
CA ALA A 237 1.76 -5.15 -10.99
C ALA A 237 2.14 -6.18 -12.06
N LEU A 238 2.29 -7.44 -11.68
CA LEU A 238 2.52 -8.56 -12.60
C LEU A 238 1.26 -8.87 -13.41
N SER A 239 1.43 -9.55 -14.56
CA SER A 239 0.32 -10.06 -15.35
C SER A 239 -0.48 -11.14 -14.60
N ASP A 240 -1.72 -11.40 -15.03
CA ASP A 240 -2.56 -12.44 -14.42
C ASP A 240 -1.90 -13.84 -14.62
N GLU A 241 -1.29 -14.09 -15.77
CA GLU A 241 -0.60 -15.33 -16.08
C GLU A 241 0.61 -15.56 -15.17
N ARG A 242 1.40 -14.51 -14.93
CA ARG A 242 2.57 -14.60 -14.06
C ARG A 242 2.18 -14.83 -12.60
N LEU A 243 1.13 -14.15 -12.13
CA LEU A 243 0.58 -14.40 -10.80
C LEU A 243 0.01 -15.81 -10.65
N ASP A 244 -0.74 -16.29 -11.66
CA ASP A 244 -1.33 -17.64 -11.66
C ASP A 244 -0.23 -18.71 -11.57
N TRP A 245 0.86 -18.54 -12.33
CA TRP A 245 2.04 -19.44 -12.27
C TRP A 245 2.67 -19.44 -10.87
N ILE A 246 2.93 -18.27 -10.26
CA ILE A 246 3.52 -18.18 -8.92
C ILE A 246 2.61 -18.86 -7.88
N LEU A 247 1.32 -18.59 -7.94
CA LEU A 247 0.33 -19.14 -7.00
C LEU A 247 0.20 -20.66 -7.19
N THR A 248 0.20 -21.16 -8.42
CA THR A 248 0.17 -22.59 -8.73
C THR A 248 1.41 -23.28 -8.17
N SER A 249 2.60 -22.76 -8.45
CA SER A 249 3.87 -23.33 -7.96
C SER A 249 3.91 -23.42 -6.43
N LEU A 250 3.37 -22.43 -5.73
CA LEU A 250 3.26 -22.46 -4.25
C LEU A 250 2.21 -23.45 -3.77
N ARG A 251 1.09 -23.63 -4.48
CA ARG A 251 0.05 -24.60 -4.12
C ARG A 251 0.47 -26.05 -4.36
N GLU A 252 1.43 -26.30 -5.22
CA GLU A 252 2.03 -27.62 -5.43
C GLU A 252 2.96 -28.03 -4.28
N ILE A 253 3.27 -27.15 -3.33
CA ILE A 253 4.05 -27.47 -2.13
C ILE A 253 3.10 -27.92 -1.02
N PRO A 254 3.11 -29.21 -0.61
CA PRO A 254 2.04 -29.78 0.23
C PRO A 254 1.88 -29.14 1.63
N HIS A 255 2.99 -28.63 2.20
CA HIS A 255 2.99 -28.03 3.54
C HIS A 255 2.68 -26.51 3.55
N VAL A 256 2.55 -25.87 2.38
CA VAL A 256 2.10 -24.48 2.29
C VAL A 256 0.57 -24.44 2.46
N GLU A 257 0.14 -24.09 3.66
CA GLU A 257 -1.27 -24.11 4.03
C GLU A 257 -2.02 -22.89 3.50
N PHE A 258 -1.43 -21.72 3.59
CA PHE A 258 -2.04 -20.47 3.10
C PHE A 258 -1.02 -19.52 2.48
N ILE A 259 -1.53 -18.73 1.54
CA ILE A 259 -0.76 -17.72 0.81
C ILE A 259 -1.38 -16.37 1.11
N ARG A 260 -0.53 -15.36 1.26
CA ARG A 260 -0.95 -13.97 1.44
C ARG A 260 -0.35 -13.09 0.35
N ILE A 261 -1.09 -12.09 -0.11
CA ILE A 261 -0.62 -11.06 -1.03
C ILE A 261 -0.68 -9.70 -0.34
N GLY A 262 0.48 -9.02 -0.25
CA GLY A 262 0.55 -7.64 0.23
C GLY A 262 0.49 -6.68 -0.97
N THR A 263 -0.50 -5.76 -1.00
CA THR A 263 -0.69 -4.86 -2.14
C THR A 263 -1.31 -3.51 -1.75
N LYS A 264 -0.94 -2.46 -2.48
CA LYS A 264 -1.59 -1.15 -2.42
C LYS A 264 -2.49 -0.89 -3.64
N MET A 265 -2.58 -1.81 -4.59
CA MET A 265 -3.34 -1.63 -5.84
C MET A 265 -4.78 -1.16 -5.64
N PRO A 266 -5.57 -1.68 -4.69
CA PRO A 266 -6.94 -1.18 -4.49
C PRO A 266 -7.01 0.31 -4.15
N ALA A 267 -5.95 0.88 -3.57
CA ALA A 267 -5.89 2.32 -3.26
C ALA A 267 -5.32 3.14 -4.43
N VAL A 268 -4.26 2.67 -5.12
CA VAL A 268 -3.51 3.47 -6.10
C VAL A 268 -3.86 3.15 -7.55
N LEU A 269 -4.47 1.98 -7.81
CA LEU A 269 -4.88 1.52 -9.14
C LEU A 269 -6.04 0.52 -9.03
N PRO A 270 -7.22 0.92 -8.51
CA PRO A 270 -8.36 0.01 -8.30
C PRO A 270 -8.83 -0.68 -9.59
N GLN A 271 -8.57 -0.10 -10.76
CA GLN A 271 -8.88 -0.67 -12.08
C GLN A 271 -8.16 -2.00 -12.33
N ARG A 272 -7.03 -2.26 -11.64
CA ARG A 272 -6.30 -3.53 -11.70
C ARG A 272 -7.11 -4.70 -11.14
N ILE A 273 -8.04 -4.45 -10.23
CA ILE A 273 -8.88 -5.48 -9.65
C ILE A 273 -10.03 -5.81 -10.61
N THR A 274 -9.70 -6.53 -11.66
CA THR A 274 -10.64 -6.95 -12.70
C THR A 274 -11.42 -8.20 -12.29
N PRO A 275 -12.60 -8.46 -12.88
CA PRO A 275 -13.30 -9.73 -12.69
C PRO A 275 -12.46 -10.95 -13.13
N ALA A 276 -11.57 -10.80 -14.13
CA ALA A 276 -10.69 -11.87 -14.58
C ALA A 276 -9.65 -12.21 -13.49
N LEU A 277 -8.96 -11.20 -12.96
CA LEU A 277 -8.05 -11.38 -11.82
C LEU A 277 -8.74 -12.06 -10.64
N CYS A 278 -9.92 -11.60 -10.25
CA CYS A 278 -10.64 -12.19 -9.12
C CYS A 278 -11.02 -13.65 -9.36
N ARG A 279 -11.42 -14.02 -10.59
CA ARG A 279 -11.67 -15.43 -10.94
C ARG A 279 -10.40 -16.28 -10.90
N MET A 280 -9.27 -15.75 -11.32
CA MET A 280 -7.99 -16.43 -11.25
C MET A 280 -7.58 -16.64 -9.78
N LEU A 281 -7.57 -15.59 -8.96
CA LEU A 281 -7.19 -15.65 -7.55
C LEU A 281 -8.06 -16.65 -6.75
N ARG A 282 -9.35 -16.74 -7.07
CA ARG A 282 -10.28 -17.68 -6.42
C ARG A 282 -9.86 -19.16 -6.54
N LYS A 283 -9.08 -19.53 -7.54
CA LYS A 283 -8.60 -20.91 -7.71
C LYS A 283 -7.57 -21.32 -6.66
N HIS A 284 -6.93 -20.34 -6.02
CA HIS A 284 -5.78 -20.55 -5.14
C HIS A 284 -6.11 -20.41 -3.64
N HIS A 285 -7.36 -20.58 -3.24
CA HIS A 285 -7.71 -20.61 -1.82
C HIS A 285 -7.02 -21.75 -1.04
N PRO A 286 -6.72 -21.53 0.27
CA PRO A 286 -6.95 -20.33 1.06
C PRO A 286 -5.94 -19.22 0.75
N LEU A 287 -6.43 -18.12 0.18
CA LEU A 287 -5.66 -16.93 -0.19
C LEU A 287 -6.17 -15.72 0.58
N TRP A 288 -5.25 -14.96 1.19
CA TRP A 288 -5.54 -13.75 1.96
C TRP A 288 -4.92 -12.54 1.31
N MET A 289 -5.52 -11.35 1.48
CA MET A 289 -4.90 -10.10 1.04
C MET A 289 -4.70 -9.14 2.19
N SER A 290 -3.49 -8.56 2.23
CA SER A 290 -3.11 -7.46 3.10
C SER A 290 -3.06 -6.17 2.29
N LEU A 291 -4.05 -5.30 2.49
CA LEU A 291 -4.25 -4.09 1.70
C LEU A 291 -3.65 -2.87 2.40
N HIS A 292 -2.98 -2.01 1.64
CA HIS A 292 -2.39 -0.79 2.18
C HIS A 292 -3.30 0.40 1.92
N PHE A 293 -3.99 0.87 2.96
CA PHE A 293 -4.71 2.13 3.03
C PHE A 293 -4.10 2.99 4.15
N ILE A 294 -3.84 4.26 3.88
CA ILE A 294 -3.21 5.17 4.86
C ILE A 294 -4.09 6.36 5.24
N HIS A 295 -5.07 6.72 4.39
CA HIS A 295 -5.91 7.89 4.63
C HIS A 295 -7.35 7.62 4.16
N PRO A 296 -8.36 8.22 4.80
CA PRO A 296 -9.76 8.08 4.38
C PRO A 296 -10.01 8.47 2.92
N ASP A 297 -9.23 9.40 2.38
CA ASP A 297 -9.39 9.87 1.00
C ASP A 297 -8.95 8.86 -0.07
N GLU A 298 -8.23 7.80 0.32
CA GLU A 298 -7.98 6.65 -0.54
C GLU A 298 -9.20 5.72 -0.66
N CYS A 299 -10.14 5.81 0.28
CA CYS A 299 -11.37 5.02 0.28
C CYS A 299 -12.40 5.67 -0.66
N THR A 300 -12.22 5.50 -1.95
CA THR A 300 -13.07 6.03 -3.02
C THR A 300 -14.12 5.01 -3.47
N PRO A 301 -15.12 5.40 -4.26
CA PRO A 301 -16.03 4.43 -4.91
C PRO A 301 -15.31 3.38 -5.74
N GLU A 302 -14.21 3.74 -6.40
CA GLU A 302 -13.40 2.82 -7.19
C GLU A 302 -12.69 1.81 -6.31
N SER A 303 -12.08 2.26 -5.19
CA SER A 303 -11.46 1.37 -4.19
C SER A 303 -12.50 0.46 -3.54
N PHE A 304 -13.70 0.98 -3.24
CA PHE A 304 -14.83 0.21 -2.73
C PHE A 304 -15.19 -0.94 -3.68
N LEU A 305 -15.35 -0.64 -4.97
CA LEU A 305 -15.65 -1.65 -5.99
C LEU A 305 -14.55 -2.70 -6.09
N ALA A 306 -13.28 -2.28 -6.04
CA ALA A 306 -12.13 -3.18 -6.06
C ALA A 306 -12.15 -4.14 -4.86
N CYS A 307 -12.30 -3.62 -3.65
CA CYS A 307 -12.38 -4.45 -2.42
C CYS A 307 -13.61 -5.36 -2.44
N THR A 308 -14.76 -4.87 -2.93
CA THR A 308 -15.97 -5.68 -3.09
C THR A 308 -15.73 -6.88 -4.00
N ARG A 309 -15.08 -6.68 -5.16
CA ARG A 309 -14.76 -7.78 -6.08
C ARG A 309 -13.87 -8.85 -5.45
N LEU A 310 -12.86 -8.44 -4.68
CA LEU A 310 -11.99 -9.37 -3.96
C LEU A 310 -12.76 -10.14 -2.89
N ALA A 311 -13.56 -9.45 -2.09
CA ALA A 311 -14.35 -10.07 -1.04
C ALA A 311 -15.45 -10.99 -1.60
N ASP A 312 -16.08 -10.64 -2.74
CA ASP A 312 -17.05 -11.49 -3.45
C ASP A 312 -16.38 -12.73 -4.07
N ALA A 313 -15.10 -12.67 -4.38
CA ALA A 313 -14.30 -13.83 -4.76
C ALA A 313 -13.94 -14.74 -3.57
N GLY A 314 -14.39 -14.43 -2.34
CA GLY A 314 -14.13 -15.19 -1.13
C GLY A 314 -12.76 -14.93 -0.51
N ILE A 315 -12.06 -13.87 -0.91
CA ILE A 315 -10.73 -13.52 -0.39
C ILE A 315 -10.89 -12.70 0.89
N PRO A 316 -10.42 -13.17 2.06
CA PRO A 316 -10.38 -12.36 3.27
C PRO A 316 -9.43 -11.17 3.11
N LEU A 317 -9.91 -9.97 3.51
CA LEU A 317 -9.18 -8.72 3.37
C LEU A 317 -8.81 -8.16 4.74
N GLY A 318 -7.51 -7.93 4.95
CA GLY A 318 -6.98 -7.21 6.11
C GLY A 318 -6.22 -5.97 5.66
N SER A 319 -6.18 -4.91 6.47
CA SER A 319 -5.36 -3.74 6.17
C SER A 319 -4.02 -3.77 6.87
N GLN A 320 -3.03 -3.20 6.20
CA GLN A 320 -1.73 -2.83 6.75
C GLN A 320 -1.59 -1.32 6.59
N THR A 321 -1.77 -0.59 7.69
CA THR A 321 -1.73 0.88 7.70
C THR A 321 -0.46 1.32 8.40
N VAL A 322 0.31 2.23 7.79
CA VAL A 322 1.46 2.86 8.43
C VAL A 322 1.03 4.17 9.07
N LEU A 323 1.42 4.37 10.33
CA LEU A 323 1.20 5.61 11.07
C LEU A 323 2.20 6.67 10.60
N LEU A 324 1.72 7.74 10.00
CA LEU A 324 2.52 8.78 9.36
C LEU A 324 2.14 10.15 9.93
N LYS A 325 3.15 10.90 10.35
CA LYS A 325 3.03 12.26 10.84
C LYS A 325 2.40 13.19 9.80
N ASP A 326 1.44 14.00 10.21
CA ASP A 326 0.68 14.95 9.39
C ASP A 326 -0.09 14.30 8.22
N VAL A 327 -0.30 12.97 8.28
CA VAL A 327 -1.10 12.22 7.31
C VAL A 327 -2.29 11.56 7.99
N ASN A 328 -2.04 10.72 9.00
CA ASN A 328 -3.08 9.96 9.68
C ASN A 328 -2.85 9.84 11.20
N ASP A 329 -2.00 10.68 11.77
CA ASP A 329 -1.61 10.71 13.19
C ASP A 329 -2.64 11.43 14.09
N ASN A 330 -3.90 11.31 13.75
CA ASN A 330 -5.02 11.88 14.48
C ASN A 330 -6.10 10.82 14.69
N VAL A 331 -6.67 10.77 15.91
CA VAL A 331 -7.70 9.79 16.30
C VAL A 331 -8.92 9.84 15.36
N GLU A 332 -9.42 11.03 15.03
CA GLU A 332 -10.62 11.19 14.19
C GLU A 332 -10.36 10.77 12.72
N ILE A 333 -9.18 11.09 12.17
CA ILE A 333 -8.78 10.64 10.85
C ILE A 333 -8.67 9.12 10.82
N MET A 334 -7.99 8.53 11.82
CA MET A 334 -7.85 7.08 11.93
C MET A 334 -9.20 6.40 12.11
N LYS A 335 -10.08 6.93 12.95
CA LYS A 335 -11.44 6.42 13.16
C LYS A 335 -12.25 6.43 11.86
N LYS A 336 -12.17 7.53 11.10
CA LYS A 336 -12.80 7.62 9.78
C LYS A 336 -12.25 6.60 8.80
N LEU A 337 -10.91 6.40 8.79
CA LEU A 337 -10.25 5.41 7.93
C LEU A 337 -10.72 3.99 8.25
N VAL A 338 -10.65 3.58 9.52
CA VAL A 338 -11.01 2.21 9.91
C VAL A 338 -12.49 1.90 9.68
N HIS A 339 -13.38 2.89 9.85
CA HIS A 339 -14.80 2.74 9.52
C HIS A 339 -15.01 2.56 8.01
N ARG A 340 -14.37 3.39 7.16
CA ARG A 340 -14.46 3.24 5.70
C ARG A 340 -13.92 1.89 5.24
N MET A 341 -12.82 1.43 5.82
CA MET A 341 -12.27 0.10 5.52
C MET A 341 -13.27 -1.02 5.86
N LEU A 342 -13.91 -0.98 7.03
CA LEU A 342 -14.94 -1.98 7.37
C LEU A 342 -16.11 -1.96 6.39
N MET A 343 -16.56 -0.78 5.95
CA MET A 343 -17.61 -0.67 4.94
C MET A 343 -17.18 -1.27 3.59
N MET A 344 -15.87 -1.23 3.27
CA MET A 344 -15.26 -1.92 2.12
C MET A 344 -15.00 -3.42 2.37
N ARG A 345 -15.43 -3.97 3.52
CA ARG A 345 -15.15 -5.35 3.96
C ARG A 345 -13.65 -5.64 4.15
N VAL A 346 -12.87 -4.60 4.45
CA VAL A 346 -11.47 -4.70 4.82
C VAL A 346 -11.34 -4.55 6.33
N ARG A 347 -10.89 -5.62 7.01
CA ARG A 347 -10.66 -5.56 8.45
C ARG A 347 -9.37 -4.80 8.74
N PRO A 348 -9.38 -3.74 9.58
CA PRO A 348 -8.15 -3.17 10.13
C PRO A 348 -7.36 -4.26 10.87
N TYR A 349 -6.17 -4.62 10.34
CA TYR A 349 -5.38 -5.72 10.87
C TYR A 349 -4.17 -5.18 11.66
N TYR A 350 -3.27 -4.46 10.97
CA TYR A 350 -2.14 -3.82 11.62
C TYR A 350 -2.14 -2.31 11.42
N LEU A 351 -1.77 -1.58 12.48
CA LEU A 351 -1.26 -0.23 12.43
C LEU A 351 0.25 -0.32 12.71
N TYR A 352 1.08 -0.02 11.71
CA TYR A 352 2.54 -0.03 11.84
C TYR A 352 3.06 1.32 12.30
N GLN A 353 3.94 1.33 13.28
CA GLN A 353 4.82 2.46 13.46
C GLN A 353 5.68 2.61 12.19
N CYS A 354 5.87 3.85 11.70
CA CYS A 354 6.71 4.09 10.53
C CYS A 354 8.16 3.61 10.82
N ASP A 355 8.69 2.75 9.95
CA ASP A 355 10.03 2.19 10.08
C ASP A 355 11.11 3.29 9.98
N PRO A 356 12.25 3.14 10.66
CA PRO A 356 13.34 4.10 10.61
C PRO A 356 14.19 3.93 9.32
N ILE A 357 13.56 4.19 8.16
CA ILE A 357 14.21 4.14 6.86
C ILE A 357 14.97 5.46 6.63
N SER A 358 16.12 5.40 5.98
CA SER A 358 16.88 6.59 5.57
C SER A 358 15.96 7.60 4.84
N GLY A 359 15.87 8.83 5.36
CA GLY A 359 15.06 9.90 4.82
C GLY A 359 13.57 9.87 5.20
N SER A 360 13.14 9.03 6.15
CA SER A 360 11.73 8.92 6.57
C SER A 360 11.39 9.69 7.85
N SER A 361 12.34 10.36 8.48
CA SER A 361 12.17 11.01 9.79
C SER A 361 10.99 11.98 9.85
N HIS A 362 10.70 12.66 8.76
CA HIS A 362 9.60 13.62 8.66
C HIS A 362 8.21 12.95 8.65
N PHE A 363 8.12 11.63 8.45
CA PHE A 363 6.91 10.84 8.57
C PHE A 363 6.77 10.14 9.93
N ARG A 364 7.83 10.11 10.74
CA ARG A 364 7.82 9.36 11.99
C ARG A 364 7.10 10.11 13.09
N THR A 365 6.24 9.41 13.82
CA THR A 365 5.57 9.89 15.03
C THR A 365 6.24 9.31 16.27
N PRO A 366 6.10 9.94 17.44
CA PRO A 366 6.38 9.26 18.71
C PRO A 366 5.48 8.03 18.88
N VAL A 367 5.99 6.97 19.52
CA VAL A 367 5.21 5.75 19.84
C VAL A 367 3.95 6.07 20.65
N ALA A 368 4.03 7.05 21.55
CA ALA A 368 2.90 7.51 22.33
C ALA A 368 1.70 7.93 21.45
N LYS A 369 1.94 8.46 20.24
CA LYS A 369 0.87 8.84 19.31
C LYS A 369 0.10 7.62 18.80
N GLY A 370 0.78 6.51 18.53
CA GLY A 370 0.12 5.25 18.16
C GLY A 370 -0.72 4.68 19.32
N LEU A 371 -0.21 4.74 20.54
CA LEU A 371 -0.95 4.33 21.74
C LEU A 371 -2.18 5.20 21.98
N GLU A 372 -2.06 6.54 21.84
CA GLU A 372 -3.19 7.48 21.90
C GLU A 372 -4.29 7.13 20.88
N ILE A 373 -3.90 6.78 19.64
CA ILE A 373 -4.85 6.40 18.60
C ILE A 373 -5.56 5.10 18.98
N ILE A 374 -4.84 4.08 19.44
CA ILE A 374 -5.46 2.81 19.88
C ILE A 374 -6.41 3.03 21.05
N GLU A 375 -6.03 3.86 22.01
CA GLU A 375 -6.88 4.22 23.17
C GLU A 375 -8.14 4.98 22.70
N GLY A 376 -7.98 5.94 21.77
CA GLY A 376 -9.11 6.70 21.21
C GLY A 376 -10.03 5.89 20.29
N LEU A 377 -9.61 4.72 19.82
CA LEU A 377 -10.46 3.79 19.06
C LEU A 377 -11.16 2.79 20.00
N ARG A 378 -10.44 2.23 20.97
CA ARG A 378 -10.95 1.17 21.85
C ARG A 378 -12.03 1.69 22.77
N GLY A 379 -13.22 1.07 22.72
CA GLY A 379 -14.41 1.53 23.45
C GLY A 379 -15.19 2.64 22.73
N HIS A 380 -14.59 3.33 21.76
CA HIS A 380 -15.23 4.41 20.99
C HIS A 380 -15.66 3.96 19.57
N THR A 381 -15.43 2.70 19.22
CA THR A 381 -15.90 2.04 18.00
C THR A 381 -15.99 0.53 18.20
N THR A 382 -16.50 -0.20 17.16
CA THR A 382 -16.52 -1.67 17.20
C THR A 382 -15.12 -2.26 17.34
N GLY A 383 -14.96 -3.35 18.07
CA GLY A 383 -13.68 -4.07 18.19
C GLY A 383 -13.10 -4.53 16.84
N TYR A 384 -13.93 -4.76 15.83
CA TYR A 384 -13.47 -5.08 14.47
C TYR A 384 -12.70 -3.92 13.81
N ALA A 385 -12.92 -2.67 14.24
CA ALA A 385 -12.26 -1.49 13.72
C ALA A 385 -10.90 -1.21 14.37
N VAL A 386 -10.59 -1.84 15.50
CA VAL A 386 -9.34 -1.57 16.23
C VAL A 386 -8.22 -2.47 15.72
N PRO A 387 -7.19 -1.93 15.04
CA PRO A 387 -6.04 -2.70 14.58
C PRO A 387 -5.12 -3.07 15.75
N THR A 388 -4.23 -4.04 15.51
CA THR A 388 -3.09 -4.26 16.39
C THR A 388 -1.99 -3.24 16.03
N TYR A 389 -1.62 -2.39 16.96
CA TYR A 389 -0.49 -1.47 16.79
C TYR A 389 0.81 -2.24 16.98
N VAL A 390 1.76 -2.11 16.05
CA VAL A 390 3.01 -2.87 16.06
C VAL A 390 4.21 -2.00 15.67
N ILE A 391 5.35 -2.33 16.25
CA ILE A 391 6.66 -1.93 15.76
C ILE A 391 7.31 -3.14 15.12
N ASP A 392 7.82 -3.00 13.89
CA ASP A 392 8.81 -3.94 13.37
C ASP A 392 10.16 -3.57 13.98
N ALA A 393 10.66 -4.41 14.88
CA ALA A 393 11.87 -4.10 15.64
C ALA A 393 13.09 -4.05 14.71
N PRO A 394 13.88 -2.96 14.75
CA PRO A 394 15.08 -2.82 13.92
C PRO A 394 16.04 -3.99 14.08
N GLY A 395 16.80 -4.29 13.02
CA GLY A 395 17.79 -5.37 13.04
C GLY A 395 17.19 -6.79 13.07
N GLY A 396 15.95 -6.97 12.63
CA GLY A 396 15.37 -8.31 12.49
C GLY A 396 14.61 -8.83 13.71
N GLY A 397 14.31 -7.99 14.71
CA GLY A 397 13.60 -8.40 15.93
C GLY A 397 12.12 -8.81 15.73
N GLY A 398 11.57 -8.61 14.54
CA GLY A 398 10.19 -8.96 14.21
C GLY A 398 9.15 -7.99 14.76
N LYS A 399 7.87 -8.36 14.63
CA LYS A 399 6.72 -7.52 15.01
C LYS A 399 6.44 -7.60 16.51
N ILE A 400 6.57 -6.47 17.20
CA ILE A 400 6.25 -6.32 18.61
C ILE A 400 4.93 -5.57 18.74
N PRO A 401 3.86 -6.22 19.25
CA PRO A 401 2.58 -5.56 19.48
C PRO A 401 2.66 -4.63 20.67
N LEU A 402 2.08 -3.44 20.54
CA LEU A 402 1.96 -2.44 21.57
C LEU A 402 0.49 -2.12 21.82
N GLN A 403 0.15 -1.89 23.07
CA GLN A 403 -1.19 -1.46 23.46
C GLN A 403 -1.13 -0.59 24.71
N PRO A 404 -2.15 0.25 24.94
CA PRO A 404 -2.31 0.96 26.21
C PRO A 404 -2.35 -0.02 27.39
N ASN A 405 -1.82 0.40 28.53
CA ASN A 405 -1.86 -0.43 29.72
C ASN A 405 -3.25 -0.35 30.36
N TYR A 406 -3.94 -1.48 30.35
CA TYR A 406 -5.26 -1.62 30.99
C TYR A 406 -5.21 -2.34 32.35
N VAL A 407 -4.13 -3.02 32.67
CA VAL A 407 -3.86 -3.58 33.99
C VAL A 407 -3.10 -2.54 34.79
N THR A 408 -3.73 -1.89 35.75
CA THR A 408 -3.16 -0.77 36.52
C THR A 408 -2.53 -1.21 37.83
N GLY A 409 -2.83 -2.41 38.28
CA GLY A 409 -2.28 -2.97 39.52
C GLY A 409 -2.99 -4.23 39.98
N ARG A 410 -2.76 -4.59 41.25
CA ARG A 410 -3.40 -5.69 41.96
C ARG A 410 -3.75 -5.26 43.39
N ASP A 411 -4.88 -5.75 43.90
CA ASP A 411 -5.30 -5.55 45.28
C ASP A 411 -5.79 -6.90 45.86
N GLY A 412 -4.91 -7.57 46.62
CA GLY A 412 -5.11 -8.97 47.02
C GLY A 412 -5.15 -9.87 45.80
N ASP A 413 -6.20 -10.68 45.68
CA ASP A 413 -6.44 -11.61 44.58
C ASP A 413 -7.15 -10.96 43.39
N ASP A 414 -7.40 -9.64 43.42
CA ASP A 414 -8.05 -8.93 42.34
C ASP A 414 -7.05 -8.17 41.48
N LEU A 415 -7.19 -8.26 40.14
CA LEU A 415 -6.60 -7.32 39.20
C LEU A 415 -7.38 -6.00 39.18
N LEU A 416 -6.65 -4.89 39.12
CA LEU A 416 -7.22 -3.58 38.89
C LEU A 416 -7.14 -3.26 37.41
N LEU A 417 -8.30 -3.12 36.77
CA LEU A 417 -8.44 -2.91 35.32
C LEU A 417 -9.03 -1.54 35.02
N ARG A 418 -8.40 -0.79 34.14
CA ARG A 418 -8.89 0.49 33.64
C ARG A 418 -9.71 0.28 32.36
N ASN A 419 -10.96 0.76 32.34
CA ASN A 419 -11.80 0.74 31.13
C ASN A 419 -11.50 1.93 30.19
N TYR A 420 -12.24 2.03 29.08
CA TYR A 420 -12.09 3.09 28.07
C TYR A 420 -12.49 4.50 28.59
N GLU A 421 -13.27 4.61 29.66
CA GLU A 421 -13.64 5.86 30.34
C GLU A 421 -12.64 6.25 31.44
N GLY A 422 -11.58 5.46 31.65
CA GLY A 422 -10.61 5.68 32.72
C GLY A 422 -11.04 5.18 34.09
N GLN A 423 -12.21 4.53 34.21
CA GLN A 423 -12.71 3.97 35.47
C GLN A 423 -11.99 2.67 35.80
N THR A 424 -11.74 2.45 37.11
CA THR A 424 -11.08 1.22 37.59
C THR A 424 -12.11 0.20 38.03
N PHE A 425 -11.92 -1.05 37.58
CA PHE A 425 -12.72 -2.23 37.95
C PHE A 425 -11.84 -3.29 38.56
N ARG A 426 -12.43 -4.09 39.46
CA ARG A 426 -11.78 -5.25 40.07
C ARG A 426 -12.18 -6.51 39.34
N TYR A 427 -11.23 -7.34 39.01
CA TYR A 427 -11.46 -8.66 38.42
C TYR A 427 -10.82 -9.74 39.28
N PRO A 428 -11.57 -10.70 39.83
CA PRO A 428 -11.03 -11.83 40.58
C PRO A 428 -10.01 -12.61 39.74
N ASP A 429 -8.78 -12.66 40.18
CA ASP A 429 -7.67 -13.34 39.49
C ASP A 429 -6.88 -14.16 40.53
N PRO A 430 -7.38 -15.34 40.90
CA PRO A 430 -6.78 -16.14 41.98
C PRO A 430 -5.34 -16.48 41.63
N VAL A 431 -4.46 -16.27 42.63
CA VAL A 431 -3.05 -16.64 42.53
C VAL A 431 -2.97 -18.18 42.67
N VAL A 432 -2.40 -18.86 41.63
CA VAL A 432 -2.19 -20.31 41.61
C VAL A 432 -0.88 -20.64 42.33
#